data_ac2feb78c1062401f1ebbbbd5219b66a
#
_entry.id   ac2feb78c1062401f1ebbbbd5219b66a
#
_cell.length_a   1.000
_cell.length_b   1.000
_cell.length_c   1.000
_cell.angle_alpha   90.00
_cell.angle_beta   90.00
_cell.angle_gamma   90.00
#
_symmetry.space_group_name_H-M   'P 1'
#
loop_
_entity.id
_entity.type
_entity.pdbx_description
1 polymer ?
#
loop_
_entity_poly.entity_id
_entity_poly.type
_entity_poly.pdbx_seq_one_letter_code
_entity_poly.pdbx_strand_id
1 'polypeptide(L)'
;MAQQLFEAAGNPTSWRALLLASPAVSEGDNPTPLKLIGERLYLNRMWRHEMAVAAFFRERNHTIEQDEARLSTVLDALFGAPGHEVDWQKVAAAVALTRRISVISGGPGTGKTTTVAKLLAAMVQLSTDKLPRIRLAAPTGKAAARLTESLGGALRRLPLNDEQKRALPEEASTLHRLLGAQPGSQRLRYHEGNPLHLDVLVVDEASMIDLPMMARLIAALPEHARVIFLGDRDQLASVEAGAVLGDICHFVNHGFTAERAAELGRITGCEIDGGEPHPAGALRDCLCLLQKSYRFGSDSGIGQLAFAVNRSDHRAARETFGRGFEDIACKTLAGNDDYAQMIDETLAGYKRFLTLLREQAEPQEILAAFSEFQMLCALREGPFGVAGLNERVEHALAQRRIIRRTPLSRWYEGRPVMISRNDSALGLFNGDIGVALDRGDGLRVWFPMPGGKLKPVVPSRLPDNETAWAMTVHKSQGSEFDHAALILPGQFAPVVTRELVYTAITRARRRLSLYADERVLEMAIATRTERRSGLMACFE
;
A
#
# COMPACT_ATOMS: atom_id res chain seq x y z
N MET A 1 9.20 30.41 -0.36
CA MET A 1 7.77 30.72 -0.09
C MET A 1 7.54 31.18 1.34
N ALA A 2 7.91 30.46 2.40
CA ALA A 2 7.70 30.91 3.80
C ALA A 2 8.39 32.25 4.10
N GLN A 3 9.63 32.43 3.68
CA GLN A 3 10.36 33.70 3.87
C GLN A 3 9.74 34.87 3.10
N GLN A 4 9.27 34.64 1.88
CA GLN A 4 8.57 35.66 1.10
C GLN A 4 7.24 36.08 1.73
N LEU A 5 6.51 35.14 2.30
CA LEU A 5 5.29 35.42 3.06
C LEU A 5 5.59 36.17 4.35
N PHE A 6 6.69 35.83 5.03
CA PHE A 6 7.14 36.52 6.22
C PHE A 6 7.50 37.98 5.94
N GLU A 7 8.26 38.23 4.87
CA GLU A 7 8.64 39.57 4.41
C GLU A 7 7.41 40.37 3.97
N ALA A 8 6.49 39.73 3.21
CA ALA A 8 5.25 40.37 2.77
C ALA A 8 4.32 40.74 3.94
N ALA A 9 4.37 40.00 5.03
CA ALA A 9 3.61 40.28 6.26
C ALA A 9 4.29 41.33 7.17
N GLY A 10 5.43 41.93 6.76
CA GLY A 10 6.13 42.91 7.55
C GLY A 10 6.89 42.37 8.74
N ASN A 11 7.37 41.12 8.66
CA ASN A 11 8.14 40.45 9.70
C ASN A 11 7.48 40.47 11.10
N PRO A 12 6.25 39.98 11.25
CA PRO A 12 5.52 40.06 12.49
C PRO A 12 6.26 39.32 13.63
N THR A 13 6.25 39.90 14.82
CA THR A 13 6.85 39.28 16.03
C THR A 13 5.97 38.19 16.63
N SER A 14 4.68 38.18 16.30
CA SER A 14 3.72 37.18 16.77
C SER A 14 2.76 36.75 15.65
N TRP A 15 3.09 35.68 14.99
CA TRP A 15 2.23 35.05 13.97
C TRP A 15 0.90 34.57 14.55
N ARG A 16 0.89 34.04 15.76
CA ARG A 16 -0.31 33.56 16.42
C ARG A 16 -1.35 34.66 16.59
N ALA A 17 -0.95 35.81 17.13
CA ALA A 17 -1.84 36.95 17.32
C ALA A 17 -2.37 37.48 15.99
N LEU A 18 -1.52 37.56 14.97
CA LEU A 18 -1.90 38.00 13.64
C LEU A 18 -2.91 37.06 12.98
N LEU A 19 -2.69 35.76 13.07
CA LEU A 19 -3.60 34.75 12.51
C LEU A 19 -4.96 34.78 13.21
N LEU A 20 -4.99 34.86 14.54
CA LEU A 20 -6.22 34.89 15.33
C LEU A 20 -7.02 36.20 15.19
N ALA A 21 -6.38 37.28 14.75
CA ALA A 21 -7.07 38.52 14.41
C ALA A 21 -7.89 38.38 13.10
N SER A 22 -7.62 37.38 12.29
CA SER A 22 -8.38 37.12 11.07
C SER A 22 -9.71 36.42 11.38
N PRO A 23 -10.85 36.85 10.79
CA PRO A 23 -12.12 36.18 10.96
C PRO A 23 -12.16 34.77 10.32
N ALA A 24 -11.16 34.43 9.51
CA ALA A 24 -11.03 33.13 8.87
C ALA A 24 -10.34 32.08 9.75
N VAL A 25 -9.77 32.45 10.90
CA VAL A 25 -9.01 31.57 11.79
C VAL A 25 -9.62 31.52 13.18
N SER A 26 -9.75 30.33 13.75
CA SER A 26 -10.14 30.15 15.13
C SER A 26 -9.40 28.98 15.78
N GLU A 27 -9.37 28.97 17.12
CA GLU A 27 -8.81 27.87 17.92
C GLU A 27 -9.87 26.86 18.39
N GLY A 28 -11.11 27.30 18.54
CA GLY A 28 -12.21 26.49 19.07
C GLY A 28 -13.12 25.91 17.98
N ASP A 29 -14.32 25.49 18.37
CA ASP A 29 -15.29 24.84 17.48
C ASP A 29 -16.01 25.77 16.50
N ASN A 30 -15.65 27.04 16.47
CA ASN A 30 -16.24 28.00 15.54
C ASN A 30 -16.09 27.54 14.09
N PRO A 31 -17.08 27.75 13.23
CA PRO A 31 -17.07 27.29 11.85
C PRO A 31 -16.22 28.17 10.93
N THR A 32 -14.95 28.36 11.25
CA THR A 32 -13.99 29.09 10.43
C THR A 32 -13.32 28.18 9.39
N PRO A 33 -12.90 28.68 8.23
CA PRO A 33 -12.22 27.90 7.22
C PRO A 33 -10.90 27.27 7.69
N LEU A 34 -10.21 27.97 8.61
CA LEU A 34 -8.92 27.57 9.14
C LEU A 34 -8.99 27.37 10.66
N LYS A 35 -8.24 26.42 11.15
CA LYS A 35 -8.06 26.10 12.59
C LYS A 35 -6.61 26.24 12.99
N LEU A 36 -6.35 26.98 14.05
CA LEU A 36 -5.03 27.09 14.67
C LEU A 36 -5.02 26.31 15.96
N ILE A 37 -4.34 25.16 15.98
CA ILE A 37 -4.22 24.29 17.15
C ILE A 37 -2.74 24.17 17.52
N GLY A 38 -2.39 24.70 18.67
CA GLY A 38 -0.99 24.85 19.05
C GLY A 38 -0.24 25.69 18.03
N GLU A 39 0.77 25.14 17.40
CA GLU A 39 1.57 25.78 16.34
C GLU A 39 1.16 25.34 14.92
N ARG A 40 0.05 24.57 14.79
CA ARG A 40 -0.40 24.03 13.52
C ARG A 40 -1.61 24.78 12.99
N LEU A 41 -1.53 25.19 11.73
CA LEU A 41 -2.64 25.79 11.00
C LEU A 41 -3.23 24.75 10.04
N TYR A 42 -4.50 24.45 10.23
CA TYR A 42 -5.24 23.45 9.43
C TYR A 42 -6.30 24.08 8.56
N LEU A 43 -6.58 23.44 7.43
CA LEU A 43 -7.91 23.54 6.86
C LEU A 43 -8.90 22.89 7.85
N ASN A 44 -9.99 23.57 8.21
CA ASN A 44 -10.94 23.09 9.21
C ASN A 44 -11.46 21.69 8.89
N ARG A 45 -11.76 21.39 7.61
CA ARG A 45 -12.20 20.06 7.18
C ARG A 45 -11.17 18.97 7.49
N MET A 46 -9.87 19.26 7.32
CA MET A 46 -8.81 18.30 7.59
C MET A 46 -8.61 18.07 9.09
N TRP A 47 -8.68 19.14 9.87
CA TRP A 47 -8.67 19.04 11.33
C TRP A 47 -9.82 18.17 11.84
N ARG A 48 -11.04 18.38 11.33
CA ARG A 48 -12.21 17.54 11.69
C ARG A 48 -11.99 16.06 11.34
N HIS A 49 -11.36 15.77 10.21
CA HIS A 49 -11.03 14.39 9.84
C HIS A 49 -10.01 13.77 10.80
N GLU A 50 -8.97 14.52 11.18
CA GLU A 50 -8.02 14.04 12.19
C GLU A 50 -8.71 13.76 13.55
N MET A 51 -9.57 14.67 14.00
CA MET A 51 -10.32 14.48 15.24
C MET A 51 -11.25 13.26 15.17
N ALA A 52 -11.92 13.05 14.06
CA ALA A 52 -12.78 11.87 13.87
C ALA A 52 -11.98 10.56 13.91
N VAL A 53 -10.82 10.53 13.28
CA VAL A 53 -9.93 9.35 13.32
C VAL A 53 -9.38 9.13 14.73
N ALA A 54 -8.93 10.18 15.41
CA ALA A 54 -8.43 10.08 16.77
C ALA A 54 -9.51 9.57 17.74
N ALA A 55 -10.73 10.10 17.64
CA ALA A 55 -11.87 9.67 18.43
C ALA A 55 -12.20 8.19 18.18
N PHE A 56 -12.19 7.77 16.93
CA PHE A 56 -12.45 6.37 16.55
C PHE A 56 -11.48 5.41 17.24
N PHE A 57 -10.19 5.64 17.14
CA PHE A 57 -9.19 4.78 17.77
C PHE A 57 -9.19 4.85 19.31
N ARG A 58 -9.63 5.96 19.88
CA ARG A 58 -9.69 6.16 21.32
C ARG A 58 -10.97 5.59 21.95
N GLU A 59 -12.11 5.87 21.32
CA GLU A 59 -13.43 5.60 21.89
C GLU A 59 -14.03 4.27 21.44
N ARG A 60 -13.69 3.80 20.22
CA ARG A 60 -14.23 2.53 19.69
C ARG A 60 -13.27 1.35 19.78
N ASN A 61 -12.09 1.55 20.36
CA ASN A 61 -11.12 0.48 20.63
C ASN A 61 -11.50 -0.32 21.87
N HIS A 62 -12.67 -0.97 21.83
CA HIS A 62 -13.17 -1.78 22.95
C HIS A 62 -12.60 -3.19 22.93
N THR A 63 -12.41 -3.76 24.11
CA THR A 63 -12.14 -5.18 24.31
C THR A 63 -13.39 -5.98 23.92
N ILE A 64 -13.19 -7.09 23.23
CA ILE A 64 -14.21 -8.11 22.98
C ILE A 64 -13.92 -9.24 23.94
N GLU A 65 -14.83 -9.48 24.87
CA GLU A 65 -14.73 -10.62 25.78
C GLU A 65 -14.85 -11.94 25.02
N GLN A 66 -13.92 -12.82 25.29
CA GLN A 66 -13.83 -14.17 24.71
C GLN A 66 -13.52 -15.17 25.82
N ASP A 67 -14.00 -16.40 25.66
CA ASP A 67 -13.51 -17.51 26.46
C ASP A 67 -12.04 -17.78 26.09
N GLU A 68 -11.11 -17.39 26.96
CA GLU A 68 -9.66 -17.52 26.70
C GLU A 68 -9.25 -18.95 26.40
N ALA A 69 -9.84 -19.96 27.06
CA ALA A 69 -9.50 -21.36 26.85
C ALA A 69 -9.94 -21.84 25.46
N ARG A 70 -11.15 -21.47 25.05
CA ARG A 70 -11.68 -21.79 23.74
C ARG A 70 -10.90 -21.07 22.64
N LEU A 71 -10.58 -19.79 22.86
CA LEU A 71 -9.78 -18.97 21.93
C LEU A 71 -8.38 -19.56 21.75
N SER A 72 -7.72 -19.92 22.84
CA SER A 72 -6.40 -20.57 22.81
C SER A 72 -6.43 -21.88 22.04
N THR A 73 -7.45 -22.71 22.26
CA THR A 73 -7.62 -23.99 21.52
C THR A 73 -7.77 -23.78 20.02
N VAL A 74 -8.60 -22.81 19.61
CA VAL A 74 -8.80 -22.49 18.18
C VAL A 74 -7.53 -21.95 17.55
N LEU A 75 -6.82 -21.06 18.24
CA LEU A 75 -5.56 -20.50 17.74
C LEU A 75 -4.45 -21.56 17.64
N ASP A 76 -4.35 -22.47 18.60
CA ASP A 76 -3.40 -23.60 18.54
C ASP A 76 -3.71 -24.54 17.36
N ALA A 77 -4.97 -24.78 17.08
CA ALA A 77 -5.38 -25.60 15.93
C ALA A 77 -5.02 -24.96 14.59
N LEU A 78 -5.09 -23.62 14.48
CA LEU A 78 -4.84 -22.89 13.21
C LEU A 78 -3.37 -22.52 13.02
N PHE A 79 -2.66 -22.13 14.08
CA PHE A 79 -1.28 -21.62 14.02
C PHE A 79 -0.25 -22.62 14.53
N GLY A 80 -0.67 -23.65 15.25
CA GLY A 80 0.19 -24.61 15.93
C GLY A 80 0.43 -24.27 17.40
N ALA A 81 0.97 -25.26 18.14
CA ALA A 81 1.35 -25.08 19.53
C ALA A 81 2.47 -24.04 19.68
N PRO A 82 2.59 -23.38 20.86
CA PRO A 82 3.66 -22.42 21.12
C PRO A 82 5.05 -23.05 20.93
N GLY A 83 5.92 -22.33 20.26
CA GLY A 83 7.33 -22.67 20.06
C GLY A 83 8.27 -21.85 20.92
N HIS A 84 9.57 -21.93 20.65
CA HIS A 84 10.58 -21.14 21.35
C HIS A 84 10.59 -19.67 20.92
N GLU A 85 10.17 -19.40 19.69
CA GLU A 85 10.05 -18.04 19.16
C GLU A 85 8.60 -17.56 19.22
N VAL A 86 8.41 -16.28 19.41
CA VAL A 86 7.08 -15.66 19.37
C VAL A 86 6.49 -15.78 17.97
N ASP A 87 5.34 -16.41 17.84
CA ASP A 87 4.56 -16.43 16.61
C ASP A 87 3.74 -15.14 16.48
N TRP A 88 4.31 -14.13 15.85
CA TRP A 88 3.67 -12.85 15.67
C TRP A 88 2.41 -12.89 14.81
N GLN A 89 2.24 -13.87 13.93
CA GLN A 89 0.98 -14.08 13.21
C GLN A 89 -0.13 -14.53 14.17
N LYS A 90 0.17 -15.45 15.07
CA LYS A 90 -0.75 -15.90 16.12
C LYS A 90 -1.11 -14.78 17.08
N VAL A 91 -0.13 -13.98 17.50
CA VAL A 91 -0.34 -12.81 18.34
C VAL A 91 -1.23 -11.77 17.62
N ALA A 92 -0.99 -11.49 16.35
CA ALA A 92 -1.82 -10.58 15.56
C ALA A 92 -3.28 -11.07 15.46
N ALA A 93 -3.48 -12.36 15.27
CA ALA A 93 -4.81 -12.97 15.28
C ALA A 93 -5.49 -12.81 16.65
N ALA A 94 -4.77 -13.05 17.74
CA ALA A 94 -5.28 -12.86 19.10
C ALA A 94 -5.66 -11.40 19.37
N VAL A 95 -4.85 -10.44 18.94
CA VAL A 95 -5.17 -9.00 19.00
C VAL A 95 -6.48 -8.70 18.29
N ALA A 96 -6.64 -9.15 17.05
CA ALA A 96 -7.83 -8.89 16.25
C ALA A 96 -9.09 -9.61 16.77
N LEU A 97 -8.95 -10.76 17.40
CA LEU A 97 -10.06 -11.51 17.99
C LEU A 97 -10.57 -10.90 19.30
N THR A 98 -9.75 -10.13 19.98
CA THR A 98 -10.04 -9.57 21.31
C THR A 98 -10.26 -8.05 21.30
N ARG A 99 -10.18 -7.38 20.15
CA ARG A 99 -10.40 -5.93 19.99
C ARG A 99 -11.35 -5.62 18.85
N ARG A 100 -12.13 -4.53 19.00
CA ARG A 100 -13.01 -4.01 17.94
C ARG A 100 -12.22 -3.42 16.79
N ILE A 101 -11.08 -2.83 17.07
CA ILE A 101 -10.17 -2.25 16.09
C ILE A 101 -8.84 -2.97 16.23
N SER A 102 -8.25 -3.36 15.11
CA SER A 102 -6.90 -3.88 15.07
C SER A 102 -6.16 -3.41 13.83
N VAL A 103 -4.87 -3.19 13.98
CA VAL A 103 -3.97 -2.83 12.90
C VAL A 103 -2.83 -3.83 12.87
N ILE A 104 -2.70 -4.54 11.76
CA ILE A 104 -1.64 -5.53 11.54
C ILE A 104 -0.72 -4.95 10.47
N SER A 105 0.46 -4.54 10.87
CA SER A 105 1.50 -4.03 9.97
C SER A 105 2.56 -5.10 9.73
N GLY A 106 3.04 -5.17 8.52
CA GLY A 106 4.13 -6.07 8.17
C GLY A 106 4.62 -5.81 6.76
N GLY A 107 5.91 -5.99 6.56
CA GLY A 107 6.54 -5.90 5.25
C GLY A 107 6.09 -7.04 4.32
N PRO A 108 6.60 -7.04 3.09
CA PRO A 108 6.26 -8.07 2.12
C PRO A 108 6.76 -9.45 2.58
N GLY A 109 5.94 -10.45 2.34
CA GLY A 109 6.24 -11.83 2.72
C GLY A 109 6.16 -12.15 4.21
N THR A 110 5.63 -11.25 5.05
CA THR A 110 5.39 -11.51 6.48
C THR A 110 4.15 -12.36 6.75
N GLY A 111 3.40 -12.70 5.70
CA GLY A 111 2.23 -13.57 5.80
C GLY A 111 0.97 -12.87 6.30
N LYS A 112 0.80 -11.58 6.00
CA LYS A 112 -0.44 -10.82 6.33
C LYS A 112 -1.69 -11.55 5.86
N THR A 113 -1.73 -11.97 4.60
CA THR A 113 -2.90 -12.67 4.02
C THR A 113 -3.15 -14.03 4.69
N THR A 114 -2.10 -14.79 4.96
CA THR A 114 -2.21 -16.07 5.68
C THR A 114 -2.73 -15.87 7.09
N THR A 115 -2.23 -14.86 7.79
CA THR A 115 -2.70 -14.48 9.13
C THR A 115 -4.19 -14.14 9.12
N VAL A 116 -4.63 -13.33 8.15
CA VAL A 116 -6.04 -12.94 8.04
C VAL A 116 -6.94 -14.10 7.66
N ALA A 117 -6.50 -14.99 6.78
CA ALA A 117 -7.26 -16.21 6.46
C ALA A 117 -7.54 -17.05 7.71
N LYS A 118 -6.50 -17.31 8.51
CA LYS A 118 -6.62 -18.04 9.77
C LYS A 118 -7.45 -17.27 10.81
N LEU A 119 -7.30 -15.96 10.89
CA LEU A 119 -8.09 -15.08 11.74
C LEU A 119 -9.59 -15.17 11.40
N LEU A 120 -9.95 -15.07 10.13
CA LEU A 120 -11.34 -15.18 9.68
C LEU A 120 -11.91 -16.59 9.95
N ALA A 121 -11.11 -17.62 9.75
CA ALA A 121 -11.48 -18.99 10.13
C ALA A 121 -11.76 -19.11 11.64
N ALA A 122 -10.91 -18.51 12.47
CA ALA A 122 -11.11 -18.48 13.92
C ALA A 122 -12.41 -17.75 14.31
N MET A 123 -12.70 -16.61 13.68
CA MET A 123 -13.95 -15.86 13.91
C MET A 123 -15.19 -16.70 13.64
N VAL A 124 -15.18 -17.43 12.52
CA VAL A 124 -16.30 -18.30 12.13
C VAL A 124 -16.43 -19.49 13.07
N GLN A 125 -15.32 -20.11 13.48
CA GLN A 125 -15.32 -21.23 14.42
C GLN A 125 -15.74 -20.84 15.85
N LEU A 126 -15.42 -19.61 16.27
CA LEU A 126 -15.79 -19.07 17.59
C LEU A 126 -17.23 -18.58 17.65
N SER A 127 -17.89 -18.38 16.52
CA SER A 127 -19.29 -17.94 16.46
C SER A 127 -20.23 -19.04 16.99
N THR A 128 -21.11 -18.69 17.93
CA THR A 128 -22.06 -19.62 18.57
C THR A 128 -23.45 -19.57 17.99
N ASP A 129 -23.97 -18.33 17.80
CA ASP A 129 -25.38 -18.15 17.47
C ASP A 129 -25.61 -17.76 16.00
N LYS A 130 -24.74 -16.89 15.47
CA LYS A 130 -24.86 -16.36 14.10
C LYS A 130 -23.49 -16.15 13.49
N LEU A 131 -23.32 -16.64 12.27
CA LEU A 131 -22.12 -16.39 11.49
C LEU A 131 -21.97 -14.91 11.15
N PRO A 132 -20.76 -14.32 11.30
CA PRO A 132 -20.54 -12.91 11.06
C PRO A 132 -20.62 -12.57 9.56
N ARG A 133 -21.17 -11.42 9.22
CA ARG A 133 -21.12 -10.85 7.88
C ARG A 133 -19.76 -10.17 7.67
N ILE A 134 -18.90 -10.80 6.90
CA ILE A 134 -17.53 -10.36 6.66
C ILE A 134 -17.43 -9.69 5.31
N ARG A 135 -16.79 -8.53 5.24
CA ARG A 135 -16.46 -7.81 4.01
C ARG A 135 -14.97 -7.55 3.91
N LEU A 136 -14.47 -7.58 2.67
CA LEU A 136 -13.09 -7.27 2.34
C LEU A 136 -13.04 -6.03 1.47
N ALA A 137 -12.10 -5.13 1.75
CA ALA A 137 -11.91 -3.92 0.97
C ALA A 137 -10.43 -3.57 0.80
N ALA A 138 -10.13 -2.81 -0.23
CA ALA A 138 -8.83 -2.22 -0.49
C ALA A 138 -8.98 -0.85 -1.17
N PRO A 139 -7.96 0.03 -1.13
CA PRO A 139 -8.06 1.36 -1.70
C PRO A 139 -8.21 1.39 -3.23
N THR A 140 -7.65 0.41 -3.93
CA THR A 140 -7.63 0.34 -5.40
C THR A 140 -8.22 -0.96 -5.93
N GLY A 141 -8.72 -0.94 -7.17
CA GLY A 141 -9.26 -2.14 -7.83
C GLY A 141 -8.23 -3.26 -7.95
N LYS A 142 -7.00 -2.91 -8.24
CA LYS A 142 -5.88 -3.87 -8.33
C LYS A 142 -5.56 -4.53 -6.99
N ALA A 143 -5.50 -3.75 -5.92
CA ALA A 143 -5.29 -4.27 -4.57
C ALA A 143 -6.47 -5.17 -4.14
N ALA A 144 -7.71 -4.78 -4.45
CA ALA A 144 -8.90 -5.59 -4.17
C ALA A 144 -8.89 -6.94 -4.92
N ALA A 145 -8.56 -6.93 -6.21
CA ALA A 145 -8.44 -8.15 -7.01
C ALA A 145 -7.36 -9.09 -6.47
N ARG A 146 -6.21 -8.54 -6.10
CA ARG A 146 -5.11 -9.29 -5.49
C ARG A 146 -5.47 -9.89 -4.13
N LEU A 147 -6.18 -9.14 -3.30
CA LEU A 147 -6.69 -9.62 -2.01
C LEU A 147 -7.67 -10.79 -2.21
N THR A 148 -8.59 -10.66 -3.16
CA THR A 148 -9.53 -11.72 -3.53
C THR A 148 -8.80 -13.01 -3.89
N GLU A 149 -7.82 -12.95 -4.77
CA GLU A 149 -7.06 -14.11 -5.22
C GLU A 149 -6.24 -14.76 -4.10
N SER A 150 -5.44 -13.95 -3.39
CA SER A 150 -4.52 -14.44 -2.37
C SER A 150 -5.24 -14.99 -1.14
N LEU A 151 -6.27 -14.28 -0.67
CA LEU A 151 -7.06 -14.71 0.47
C LEU A 151 -7.94 -15.93 0.13
N GLY A 152 -8.58 -15.94 -1.04
CA GLY A 152 -9.37 -17.08 -1.51
C GLY A 152 -8.54 -18.36 -1.59
N GLY A 153 -7.30 -18.28 -2.06
CA GLY A 153 -6.36 -19.40 -2.08
C GLY A 153 -6.00 -19.91 -0.67
N ALA A 154 -5.81 -19.00 0.27
CA ALA A 154 -5.49 -19.34 1.66
C ALA A 154 -6.70 -19.96 2.39
N LEU A 155 -7.90 -19.41 2.21
CA LEU A 155 -9.13 -19.89 2.85
C LEU A 155 -9.51 -21.30 2.44
N ARG A 156 -9.31 -21.66 1.17
CA ARG A 156 -9.62 -23.02 0.67
C ARG A 156 -8.79 -24.12 1.34
N ARG A 157 -7.64 -23.80 1.91
CA ARG A 157 -6.74 -24.75 2.56
C ARG A 157 -7.06 -24.98 4.04
N LEU A 158 -7.97 -24.21 4.61
CA LEU A 158 -8.29 -24.25 6.02
C LEU A 158 -9.33 -25.34 6.34
N PRO A 159 -9.26 -25.96 7.53
CA PRO A 159 -10.17 -27.00 7.97
C PRO A 159 -11.51 -26.41 8.42
N LEU A 160 -12.35 -26.02 7.48
CA LEU A 160 -13.68 -25.47 7.70
C LEU A 160 -14.74 -26.35 7.07
N ASN A 161 -15.92 -26.44 7.71
CA ASN A 161 -17.08 -27.10 7.13
C ASN A 161 -17.75 -26.20 6.05
N ASP A 162 -18.70 -26.75 5.30
CA ASP A 162 -19.33 -26.04 4.19
C ASP A 162 -20.15 -24.82 4.62
N GLU A 163 -20.78 -24.85 5.78
CA GLU A 163 -21.52 -23.72 6.34
C GLU A 163 -20.56 -22.59 6.71
N GLN A 164 -19.47 -22.91 7.38
CA GLN A 164 -18.42 -21.98 7.75
C GLN A 164 -17.78 -21.35 6.50
N LYS A 165 -17.52 -22.13 5.45
CA LYS A 165 -16.99 -21.61 4.19
C LYS A 165 -17.92 -20.62 3.51
N ARG A 166 -19.24 -20.81 3.59
CA ARG A 166 -20.24 -19.88 3.03
C ARG A 166 -20.26 -18.51 3.75
N ALA A 167 -19.82 -18.45 4.99
CA ALA A 167 -19.73 -17.20 5.75
C ALA A 167 -18.51 -16.36 5.35
N LEU A 168 -17.53 -16.96 4.68
CA LEU A 168 -16.32 -16.28 4.25
C LEU A 168 -16.57 -15.45 2.99
N PRO A 169 -15.97 -14.25 2.89
CA PRO A 169 -16.14 -13.41 1.72
C PRO A 169 -15.44 -14.01 0.49
N GLU A 170 -16.11 -13.99 -0.64
CA GLU A 170 -15.58 -14.50 -1.92
C GLU A 170 -14.75 -13.45 -2.66
N GLU A 171 -15.14 -12.17 -2.54
CA GLU A 171 -14.53 -11.06 -3.25
C GLU A 171 -14.26 -9.87 -2.35
N ALA A 172 -13.17 -9.17 -2.63
CA ALA A 172 -12.89 -7.85 -2.09
C ALA A 172 -13.39 -6.75 -3.03
N SER A 173 -13.80 -5.63 -2.47
CA SER A 173 -14.18 -4.44 -3.23
C SER A 173 -13.24 -3.28 -2.95
N THR A 174 -13.28 -2.25 -3.81
CA THR A 174 -12.63 -0.99 -3.45
C THR A 174 -13.41 -0.29 -2.34
N LEU A 175 -12.73 0.54 -1.54
CA LEU A 175 -13.38 1.36 -0.51
C LEU A 175 -14.48 2.25 -1.11
N HIS A 176 -14.25 2.85 -2.27
CA HIS A 176 -15.26 3.65 -2.97
C HIS A 176 -16.52 2.84 -3.30
N ARG A 177 -16.34 1.63 -3.79
CA ARG A 177 -17.46 0.73 -4.10
C ARG A 177 -18.17 0.26 -2.83
N LEU A 178 -17.42 -0.09 -1.80
CA LEU A 178 -17.98 -0.47 -0.50
C LEU A 178 -18.87 0.64 0.07
N LEU A 179 -18.39 1.89 0.02
CA LEU A 179 -19.11 3.06 0.52
C LEU A 179 -20.22 3.55 -0.41
N GLY A 180 -20.40 2.90 -1.57
CA GLY A 180 -21.45 3.23 -2.52
C GLY A 180 -21.24 4.57 -3.22
N ALA A 181 -20.02 4.84 -3.67
CA ALA A 181 -19.71 6.01 -4.48
C ALA A 181 -20.51 6.01 -5.79
N GLN A 182 -21.09 7.15 -6.14
CA GLN A 182 -21.91 7.33 -7.33
C GLN A 182 -21.16 8.15 -8.38
N PRO A 183 -21.22 7.76 -9.66
CA PRO A 183 -20.64 8.56 -10.74
C PRO A 183 -21.21 9.99 -10.75
N GLY A 184 -20.32 10.99 -10.85
CA GLY A 184 -20.72 12.40 -10.90
C GLY A 184 -21.15 13.02 -9.57
N SER A 185 -21.06 12.30 -8.46
CA SER A 185 -21.38 12.79 -7.11
C SER A 185 -20.21 12.60 -6.14
N GLN A 186 -20.03 13.56 -5.25
CA GLN A 186 -19.11 13.42 -4.13
C GLN A 186 -19.77 12.73 -2.91
N ARG A 187 -21.08 12.45 -2.99
CA ARG A 187 -21.82 11.82 -1.91
C ARG A 187 -21.64 10.31 -1.96
N LEU A 188 -21.48 9.72 -0.79
CA LEU A 188 -21.43 8.29 -0.59
C LEU A 188 -22.80 7.80 -0.09
N ARG A 189 -23.20 6.60 -0.52
CA ARG A 189 -24.45 5.97 -0.06
C ARG A 189 -24.40 5.64 1.42
N TYR A 190 -23.25 5.15 1.90
CA TYR A 190 -23.06 4.77 3.29
C TYR A 190 -22.28 5.85 4.03
N HIS A 191 -22.81 6.24 5.18
CA HIS A 191 -22.33 7.30 6.04
C HIS A 191 -22.91 7.12 7.45
N GLU A 192 -22.65 8.01 8.38
CA GLU A 192 -23.14 7.93 9.76
C GLU A 192 -24.66 7.70 9.88
N GLY A 193 -25.47 8.39 9.08
CA GLY A 193 -26.93 8.21 9.03
C GLY A 193 -27.42 6.98 8.26
N ASN A 194 -26.54 6.28 7.57
CA ASN A 194 -26.85 5.06 6.83
C ASN A 194 -25.63 4.14 6.82
N PRO A 195 -25.32 3.45 7.93
CA PRO A 195 -24.11 2.66 8.09
C PRO A 195 -24.09 1.41 7.21
N LEU A 196 -22.92 0.86 7.02
CA LEU A 196 -22.68 -0.39 6.30
C LEU A 196 -23.36 -1.57 7.01
N HIS A 197 -23.80 -2.53 6.22
CA HIS A 197 -24.41 -3.77 6.72
C HIS A 197 -23.37 -4.89 6.82
N LEU A 198 -22.52 -4.83 7.86
CA LEU A 198 -21.47 -5.80 8.11
C LEU A 198 -21.18 -5.94 9.61
N ASP A 199 -20.55 -7.04 9.97
CA ASP A 199 -20.10 -7.35 11.33
C ASP A 199 -18.57 -7.28 11.43
N VAL A 200 -17.88 -7.61 10.35
CA VAL A 200 -16.40 -7.58 10.25
C VAL A 200 -15.99 -6.96 8.92
N LEU A 201 -15.06 -6.03 8.97
CA LEU A 201 -14.43 -5.43 7.80
C LEU A 201 -12.92 -5.64 7.87
N VAL A 202 -12.36 -6.21 6.82
CA VAL A 202 -10.91 -6.28 6.59
C VAL A 202 -10.55 -5.29 5.50
N VAL A 203 -9.61 -4.40 5.79
CA VAL A 203 -9.11 -3.39 4.85
C VAL A 203 -7.63 -3.64 4.61
N ASP A 204 -7.27 -4.05 3.40
CA ASP A 204 -5.88 -4.24 2.99
C ASP A 204 -5.30 -2.98 2.35
N GLU A 205 -3.97 -2.94 2.24
CA GLU A 205 -3.20 -1.80 1.71
C GLU A 205 -3.59 -0.46 2.40
N ALA A 206 -3.79 -0.49 3.71
CA ALA A 206 -4.28 0.65 4.47
C ALA A 206 -3.29 1.84 4.50
N SER A 207 -2.02 1.62 4.19
CA SER A 207 -1.04 2.71 4.00
C SER A 207 -1.40 3.67 2.86
N MET A 208 -2.21 3.21 1.89
CA MET A 208 -2.67 4.01 0.76
C MET A 208 -3.95 4.80 1.05
N ILE A 209 -4.55 4.66 2.23
CA ILE A 209 -5.79 5.36 2.59
C ILE A 209 -5.43 6.76 3.09
N ASP A 210 -5.96 7.79 2.43
CA ASP A 210 -5.82 9.17 2.87
C ASP A 210 -6.74 9.49 4.07
N LEU A 211 -6.49 10.63 4.71
CA LEU A 211 -7.25 11.06 5.88
C LEU A 211 -8.75 11.27 5.58
N PRO A 212 -9.16 11.93 4.48
CA PRO A 212 -10.58 12.06 4.15
C PRO A 212 -11.29 10.72 3.93
N MET A 213 -10.66 9.78 3.23
CA MET A 213 -11.23 8.45 2.99
C MET A 213 -11.34 7.64 4.29
N MET A 214 -10.32 7.71 5.16
CA MET A 214 -10.37 7.06 6.47
C MET A 214 -11.51 7.62 7.32
N ALA A 215 -11.69 8.93 7.36
CA ALA A 215 -12.80 9.57 8.09
C ALA A 215 -14.17 9.14 7.54
N ARG A 216 -14.33 9.05 6.22
CA ARG A 216 -15.58 8.58 5.58
C ARG A 216 -15.86 7.11 5.88
N LEU A 217 -14.83 6.27 5.84
CA LEU A 217 -14.96 4.86 6.18
C LEU A 217 -15.42 4.68 7.62
N ILE A 218 -14.76 5.36 8.55
CA ILE A 218 -15.08 5.31 9.99
C ILE A 218 -16.51 5.75 10.26
N ALA A 219 -16.97 6.83 9.61
CA ALA A 219 -18.34 7.32 9.75
C ALA A 219 -19.39 6.33 9.24
N ALA A 220 -19.04 5.48 8.27
CA ALA A 220 -19.95 4.48 7.72
C ALA A 220 -19.97 3.15 8.49
N LEU A 221 -19.05 2.93 9.43
CA LEU A 221 -18.98 1.69 10.20
C LEU A 221 -20.08 1.66 11.28
N PRO A 222 -20.88 0.57 11.37
CA PRO A 222 -21.80 0.38 12.50
C PRO A 222 -21.01 0.22 13.81
N GLU A 223 -21.62 0.60 14.94
CA GLU A 223 -20.94 0.58 16.25
C GLU A 223 -20.41 -0.79 16.65
N HIS A 224 -21.16 -1.85 16.32
CA HIS A 224 -20.80 -3.22 16.66
C HIS A 224 -19.72 -3.81 15.74
N ALA A 225 -19.37 -3.13 14.65
CA ALA A 225 -18.45 -3.67 13.66
C ALA A 225 -17.04 -3.83 14.22
N ARG A 226 -16.41 -4.93 13.84
CA ARG A 226 -14.98 -5.17 14.01
C ARG A 226 -14.26 -4.77 12.73
N VAL A 227 -13.17 -4.02 12.86
CA VAL A 227 -12.38 -3.60 11.71
C VAL A 227 -10.91 -4.01 11.89
N ILE A 228 -10.33 -4.56 10.83
CA ILE A 228 -8.95 -5.01 10.77
C ILE A 228 -8.27 -4.29 9.62
N PHE A 229 -7.31 -3.42 9.94
CA PHE A 229 -6.50 -2.74 8.95
C PHE A 229 -5.20 -3.51 8.74
N LEU A 230 -4.89 -3.79 7.48
CA LEU A 230 -3.65 -4.44 7.05
C LEU A 230 -2.84 -3.47 6.22
N GLY A 231 -1.54 -3.45 6.40
CA GLY A 231 -0.66 -2.63 5.59
C GLY A 231 0.80 -2.79 5.99
N ASP A 232 1.62 -1.95 5.40
CA ASP A 232 3.04 -1.84 5.73
C ASP A 232 3.33 -0.39 6.09
N ARG A 233 3.64 -0.14 7.36
CA ARG A 233 3.89 1.20 7.89
C ARG A 233 5.08 1.91 7.24
N ASP A 234 5.99 1.14 6.64
CA ASP A 234 7.24 1.65 6.06
C ASP A 234 7.10 1.97 4.56
N GLN A 235 5.98 1.57 3.93
CA GLN A 235 5.70 1.92 2.54
C GLN A 235 5.27 3.38 2.39
N LEU A 236 5.33 3.86 1.15
CA LEU A 236 4.78 5.17 0.77
C LEU A 236 3.34 5.31 1.25
N ALA A 237 3.08 6.43 1.89
CA ALA A 237 1.73 6.84 2.21
C ALA A 237 0.97 7.30 0.95
N SER A 238 -0.34 7.55 1.09
CA SER A 238 -1.14 8.20 0.06
C SER A 238 -0.49 9.51 -0.43
N VAL A 239 -0.65 9.81 -1.70
CA VAL A 239 -0.26 11.09 -2.30
C VAL A 239 -1.11 12.24 -1.74
N GLU A 240 -2.37 11.96 -1.42
CA GLU A 240 -3.27 12.88 -0.75
C GLU A 240 -2.88 13.09 0.73
N ALA A 241 -3.47 14.11 1.34
CA ALA A 241 -3.13 14.51 2.70
C ALA A 241 -3.36 13.40 3.75
N GLY A 242 -2.39 13.18 4.59
CA GLY A 242 -2.43 12.29 5.75
C GLY A 242 -1.79 10.92 5.52
N ALA A 243 -0.99 10.51 6.49
CA ALA A 243 -0.36 9.19 6.55
C ALA A 243 -0.92 8.41 7.76
N VAL A 244 -2.23 8.22 7.78
CA VAL A 244 -2.99 7.73 8.95
C VAL A 244 -2.41 6.44 9.51
N LEU A 245 -2.20 5.42 8.66
CA LEU A 245 -1.65 4.14 9.13
C LEU A 245 -0.25 4.30 9.74
N GLY A 246 0.61 5.09 9.09
CA GLY A 246 1.96 5.34 9.58
C GLY A 246 1.99 6.06 10.92
N ASP A 247 1.11 7.04 11.11
CA ASP A 247 0.98 7.78 12.38
C ASP A 247 0.47 6.88 13.50
N ILE A 248 -0.54 6.07 13.25
CA ILE A 248 -1.07 5.09 14.21
C ILE A 248 -0.03 4.00 14.52
N CYS A 249 0.61 3.44 13.50
CA CYS A 249 1.62 2.38 13.67
C CYS A 249 2.91 2.86 14.35
N HIS A 250 3.13 4.17 14.50
CA HIS A 250 4.24 4.70 15.30
C HIS A 250 4.26 4.11 16.71
N PHE A 251 3.09 3.97 17.31
CA PHE A 251 2.93 3.51 18.70
C PHE A 251 3.22 2.01 18.91
N VAL A 252 3.37 1.21 17.83
CA VAL A 252 3.84 -0.19 17.94
C VAL A 252 5.21 -0.28 18.63
N ASN A 253 6.06 0.74 18.45
CA ASN A 253 7.40 0.74 19.00
C ASN A 253 7.44 0.78 20.53
N HIS A 254 6.34 1.18 21.18
CA HIS A 254 6.20 1.22 22.63
C HIS A 254 5.75 -0.12 23.23
N GLY A 255 5.53 -1.15 22.40
CA GLY A 255 5.04 -2.47 22.83
C GLY A 255 3.61 -2.41 23.40
N PHE A 256 3.10 -3.55 23.79
CA PHE A 256 1.80 -3.65 24.46
C PHE A 256 1.89 -3.10 25.91
N THR A 257 0.75 -2.72 26.49
CA THR A 257 0.70 -2.52 27.94
C THR A 257 1.03 -3.82 28.67
N ALA A 258 1.54 -3.75 29.90
CA ALA A 258 1.89 -4.94 30.67
C ALA A 258 0.70 -5.90 30.84
N GLU A 259 -0.49 -5.35 31.08
CA GLU A 259 -1.73 -6.11 31.20
C GLU A 259 -2.09 -6.83 29.88
N ARG A 260 -1.99 -6.11 28.77
CA ARG A 260 -2.27 -6.67 27.43
C ARG A 260 -1.26 -7.76 27.04
N ALA A 261 0.01 -7.55 27.31
CA ALA A 261 1.06 -8.53 27.08
C ALA A 261 0.80 -9.83 27.85
N ALA A 262 0.39 -9.72 29.11
CA ALA A 262 0.03 -10.89 29.93
C ALA A 262 -1.21 -11.62 29.38
N GLU A 263 -2.25 -10.90 28.96
CA GLU A 263 -3.45 -11.46 28.32
C GLU A 263 -3.10 -12.22 27.04
N LEU A 264 -2.36 -11.58 26.13
CA LEU A 264 -1.93 -12.19 24.88
C LEU A 264 -1.02 -13.42 25.11
N GLY A 265 -0.18 -13.37 26.14
CA GLY A 265 0.66 -14.49 26.54
C GLY A 265 -0.17 -15.70 26.98
N ARG A 266 -1.23 -15.51 27.77
CA ARG A 266 -2.16 -16.59 28.16
C ARG A 266 -2.90 -17.18 26.98
N ILE A 267 -3.37 -16.32 26.05
CA ILE A 267 -4.15 -16.75 24.89
C ILE A 267 -3.28 -17.50 23.87
N THR A 268 -2.08 -17.02 23.61
CA THR A 268 -1.22 -17.54 22.53
C THR A 268 -0.19 -18.56 23.01
N GLY A 269 0.11 -18.56 24.31
CA GLY A 269 1.22 -19.33 24.88
C GLY A 269 2.61 -18.76 24.55
N CYS A 270 2.68 -17.55 23.96
CA CYS A 270 3.92 -16.88 23.66
C CYS A 270 4.39 -16.01 24.82
N GLU A 271 5.71 -15.91 25.01
CA GLU A 271 6.28 -14.93 25.95
C GLU A 271 6.30 -13.55 25.29
N ILE A 272 5.49 -12.63 25.82
CA ILE A 272 5.37 -11.28 25.28
C ILE A 272 5.68 -10.29 26.40
N ASP A 273 6.71 -9.48 26.17
CA ASP A 273 7.10 -8.42 27.10
C ASP A 273 6.19 -7.20 26.97
N GLY A 274 5.77 -6.66 28.10
CA GLY A 274 5.06 -5.37 28.15
C GLY A 274 6.05 -4.23 27.94
N GLY A 275 5.58 -3.19 27.24
CA GLY A 275 6.32 -1.95 27.07
C GLY A 275 6.17 -1.03 28.29
N GLU A 276 7.04 -0.03 28.35
CA GLU A 276 7.01 1.03 29.38
C GLU A 276 5.68 1.82 29.32
N PRO A 277 5.24 2.40 30.45
CA PRO A 277 4.07 3.29 30.47
C PRO A 277 4.18 4.41 29.42
N HIS A 278 3.11 4.63 28.67
CA HIS A 278 3.07 5.65 27.61
C HIS A 278 1.68 6.28 27.52
N PRO A 279 1.56 7.59 27.22
CA PRO A 279 0.26 8.28 27.09
C PRO A 279 -0.69 7.66 26.05
N ALA A 280 -0.16 7.05 24.98
CA ALA A 280 -0.98 6.35 24.00
C ALA A 280 -1.85 5.22 24.58
N GLY A 281 -1.53 4.74 25.80
CA GLY A 281 -2.37 3.82 26.55
C GLY A 281 -2.84 2.62 25.75
N ALA A 282 -4.15 2.43 25.70
CA ALA A 282 -4.79 1.29 25.03
C ALA A 282 -4.70 1.31 23.50
N LEU A 283 -4.29 2.41 22.86
CA LEU A 283 -4.10 2.44 21.40
C LEU A 283 -3.09 1.38 20.97
N ARG A 284 -1.96 1.30 21.64
CA ARG A 284 -0.89 0.34 21.32
C ARG A 284 -1.31 -1.12 21.49
N ASP A 285 -2.37 -1.38 22.25
CA ASP A 285 -2.89 -2.72 22.53
C ASP A 285 -3.71 -3.31 21.38
N CYS A 286 -4.04 -2.51 20.36
CA CYS A 286 -4.70 -2.94 19.15
C CYS A 286 -3.76 -3.01 17.92
N LEU A 287 -2.46 -2.76 18.12
CA LEU A 287 -1.45 -2.73 17.06
C LEU A 287 -0.56 -3.97 17.12
N CYS A 288 -0.28 -4.58 15.99
CA CYS A 288 0.67 -5.69 15.92
C CYS A 288 1.58 -5.55 14.69
N LEU A 289 2.87 -5.77 14.90
CA LEU A 289 3.87 -5.79 13.84
C LEU A 289 4.30 -7.23 13.56
N LEU A 290 4.11 -7.69 12.34
CA LEU A 290 4.66 -8.96 11.85
C LEU A 290 6.14 -8.75 11.51
N GLN A 291 7.02 -9.38 12.28
CA GLN A 291 8.45 -9.12 12.23
C GLN A 291 9.21 -10.08 11.30
N LYS A 292 8.71 -11.30 11.14
CA LYS A 292 9.37 -12.36 10.36
C LYS A 292 8.88 -12.36 8.91
N SER A 293 9.80 -12.23 7.96
CA SER A 293 9.48 -12.44 6.55
C SER A 293 9.70 -13.92 6.18
N TYR A 294 8.72 -14.52 5.54
CA TYR A 294 8.80 -15.88 4.99
C TYR A 294 9.23 -15.88 3.51
N ARG A 295 9.26 -14.72 2.88
CA ARG A 295 9.69 -14.55 1.50
C ARG A 295 11.20 -14.30 1.41
N PHE A 296 11.72 -13.48 2.32
CA PHE A 296 13.09 -13.02 2.32
C PHE A 296 13.82 -13.63 3.52
N GLY A 297 14.54 -14.71 3.27
CA GLY A 297 15.42 -15.34 4.26
C GLY A 297 16.72 -14.56 4.48
N SER A 298 17.61 -15.12 5.29
CA SER A 298 18.94 -14.54 5.55
C SER A 298 19.86 -14.49 4.32
N ASP A 299 19.55 -15.26 3.31
CA ASP A 299 20.20 -15.35 2.00
C ASP A 299 19.63 -14.37 0.97
N SER A 300 18.59 -13.62 1.30
CA SER A 300 17.99 -12.63 0.41
C SER A 300 18.63 -11.25 0.54
N GLY A 301 19.26 -10.79 -0.53
CA GLY A 301 19.76 -9.43 -0.64
C GLY A 301 18.65 -8.39 -0.63
N ILE A 302 17.49 -8.69 -1.26
CA ILE A 302 16.30 -7.82 -1.24
C ILE A 302 15.83 -7.57 0.19
N GLY A 303 15.72 -8.62 1.00
CA GLY A 303 15.28 -8.51 2.39
C GLY A 303 16.26 -7.72 3.25
N GLN A 304 17.57 -7.99 3.12
CA GLN A 304 18.60 -7.27 3.88
C GLN A 304 18.70 -5.80 3.45
N LEU A 305 18.59 -5.52 2.16
CA LEU A 305 18.57 -4.15 1.64
C LEU A 305 17.35 -3.37 2.16
N ALA A 306 16.16 -3.97 2.11
CA ALA A 306 14.94 -3.37 2.65
C ALA A 306 15.08 -3.04 4.14
N PHE A 307 15.66 -3.92 4.92
CA PHE A 307 15.92 -3.70 6.34
C PHE A 307 16.89 -2.53 6.58
N ALA A 308 18.01 -2.47 5.83
CA ALA A 308 18.97 -1.38 5.93
C ALA A 308 18.35 -0.02 5.56
N VAL A 309 17.55 0.02 4.49
CA VAL A 309 16.85 1.22 4.03
C VAL A 309 15.86 1.70 5.09
N ASN A 310 15.07 0.81 5.69
CA ASN A 310 14.11 1.17 6.74
C ASN A 310 14.76 1.78 7.98
N ARG A 311 16.00 1.41 8.26
CA ARG A 311 16.79 1.99 9.36
C ARG A 311 17.48 3.30 8.99
N SER A 312 17.31 3.78 7.76
CA SER A 312 18.06 4.91 7.20
C SER A 312 19.59 4.69 7.23
N ASP A 313 20.03 3.43 7.17
CA ASP A 313 21.43 3.06 7.20
C ASP A 313 21.99 2.87 5.79
N HIS A 314 22.42 3.98 5.19
CA HIS A 314 22.96 3.97 3.84
C HIS A 314 24.29 3.19 3.72
N ARG A 315 25.05 3.07 4.83
CA ARG A 315 26.29 2.28 4.85
C ARG A 315 25.99 0.80 4.77
N ALA A 316 25.08 0.31 5.61
CA ALA A 316 24.61 -1.07 5.57
C ALA A 316 23.96 -1.42 4.22
N ALA A 317 23.23 -0.49 3.60
CA ALA A 317 22.67 -0.68 2.27
C ALA A 317 23.76 -0.86 1.21
N ARG A 318 24.79 -0.03 1.22
CA ARG A 318 25.96 -0.15 0.34
C ARG A 318 26.70 -1.48 0.55
N GLU A 319 26.97 -1.84 1.80
CA GLU A 319 27.62 -3.11 2.14
C GLU A 319 26.82 -4.31 1.65
N THR A 320 25.48 -4.24 1.71
CA THR A 320 24.60 -5.31 1.23
C THR A 320 24.81 -5.56 -0.26
N PHE A 321 24.94 -4.53 -1.09
CA PHE A 321 25.28 -4.70 -2.51
C PHE A 321 26.66 -5.33 -2.74
N GLY A 322 27.61 -5.09 -1.84
CA GLY A 322 28.98 -5.64 -1.91
C GLY A 322 29.11 -7.11 -1.46
N ARG A 323 28.08 -7.68 -0.83
CA ARG A 323 28.11 -9.07 -0.31
C ARG A 323 27.92 -10.16 -1.36
N GLY A 324 27.62 -9.79 -2.62
CA GLY A 324 27.50 -10.75 -3.71
C GLY A 324 26.17 -11.51 -3.76
N PHE A 325 25.09 -10.95 -3.22
CA PHE A 325 23.75 -11.51 -3.40
C PHE A 325 23.35 -11.49 -4.88
N GLU A 326 22.80 -12.60 -5.37
CA GLU A 326 22.40 -12.75 -6.77
C GLU A 326 21.09 -12.03 -7.11
N ASP A 327 20.27 -11.75 -6.09
CA ASP A 327 18.92 -11.16 -6.23
C ASP A 327 18.93 -9.63 -6.26
N ILE A 328 20.06 -8.97 -6.03
CA ILE A 328 20.20 -7.52 -6.08
C ILE A 328 21.39 -7.07 -6.92
N ALA A 329 21.21 -5.97 -7.63
CA ALA A 329 22.29 -5.29 -8.34
C ALA A 329 22.13 -3.78 -8.20
N CYS A 330 23.24 -3.07 -8.00
CA CYS A 330 23.29 -1.61 -8.06
C CYS A 330 24.23 -1.20 -9.19
N LYS A 331 23.71 -0.38 -10.09
CA LYS A 331 24.44 0.16 -11.24
C LYS A 331 24.55 1.67 -11.11
N THR A 332 25.73 2.19 -11.37
CA THR A 332 25.97 3.64 -11.38
C THR A 332 25.21 4.28 -12.54
N LEU A 333 24.63 5.45 -12.29
CA LEU A 333 23.92 6.26 -13.26
C LEU A 333 24.45 7.71 -13.21
N ALA A 334 25.66 7.90 -13.72
CA ALA A 334 26.38 9.16 -13.62
C ALA A 334 26.52 9.92 -14.95
N GLY A 335 26.28 9.26 -16.10
CA GLY A 335 26.47 9.88 -17.41
C GLY A 335 25.60 9.28 -18.51
N ASN A 336 25.79 9.78 -19.75
CA ASN A 336 24.99 9.35 -20.89
C ASN A 336 25.22 7.88 -21.26
N ASP A 337 26.42 7.37 -21.08
CA ASP A 337 26.74 5.98 -21.37
C ASP A 337 26.08 5.03 -20.40
N ASP A 338 26.09 5.38 -19.11
CA ASP A 338 25.35 4.65 -18.08
C ASP A 338 23.86 4.64 -18.35
N TYR A 339 23.32 5.78 -18.80
CA TYR A 339 21.91 5.88 -19.16
C TYR A 339 21.56 5.00 -20.36
N ALA A 340 22.40 4.99 -21.40
CA ALA A 340 22.20 4.13 -22.55
C ALA A 340 22.27 2.64 -22.17
N GLN A 341 23.21 2.27 -21.33
CA GLN A 341 23.33 0.91 -20.80
C GLN A 341 22.09 0.53 -19.97
N MET A 342 21.60 1.41 -19.14
CA MET A 342 20.37 1.18 -18.36
C MET A 342 19.16 0.91 -19.26
N ILE A 343 19.01 1.64 -20.36
CA ILE A 343 17.96 1.38 -21.35
C ILE A 343 18.14 -0.01 -21.98
N ASP A 344 19.35 -0.37 -22.37
CA ASP A 344 19.64 -1.69 -22.96
C ASP A 344 19.33 -2.84 -22.00
N GLU A 345 19.69 -2.70 -20.74
CA GLU A 345 19.39 -3.69 -19.69
C GLU A 345 17.88 -3.78 -19.41
N THR A 346 17.15 -2.65 -19.52
CA THR A 346 15.68 -2.64 -19.42
C THR A 346 15.05 -3.42 -20.57
N LEU A 347 15.53 -3.22 -21.81
CA LEU A 347 15.05 -4.00 -22.95
C LEU A 347 15.32 -5.49 -22.76
N ALA A 348 16.47 -5.85 -22.17
CA ALA A 348 16.76 -7.23 -21.80
C ALA A 348 15.79 -7.78 -20.73
N GLY A 349 15.35 -6.95 -19.79
CA GLY A 349 14.32 -7.31 -18.83
C GLY A 349 12.97 -7.64 -19.47
N TYR A 350 12.61 -6.93 -20.53
CA TYR A 350 11.39 -7.19 -21.32
C TYR A 350 11.56 -8.25 -22.42
N LYS A 351 12.71 -8.93 -22.51
CA LYS A 351 13.04 -9.85 -23.62
C LYS A 351 11.97 -10.93 -23.82
N ARG A 352 11.51 -11.58 -22.76
CA ARG A 352 10.49 -12.63 -22.87
C ARG A 352 9.19 -12.09 -23.44
N PHE A 353 8.73 -10.96 -22.93
CA PHE A 353 7.55 -10.27 -23.45
C PHE A 353 7.71 -9.94 -24.94
N LEU A 354 8.83 -9.35 -25.35
CA LEU A 354 9.10 -8.95 -26.72
C LEU A 354 9.21 -10.17 -27.67
N THR A 355 9.74 -11.27 -27.17
CA THR A 355 9.80 -12.54 -27.92
C THR A 355 8.41 -13.10 -28.19
N LEU A 356 7.58 -13.20 -27.16
CA LEU A 356 6.20 -13.68 -27.29
C LEU A 356 5.34 -12.76 -28.16
N LEU A 357 5.58 -11.44 -28.08
CA LEU A 357 4.93 -10.47 -28.98
C LEU A 357 5.25 -10.73 -30.44
N ARG A 358 6.53 -10.94 -30.76
CA ARG A 358 6.99 -11.24 -32.12
C ARG A 358 6.47 -12.58 -32.66
N GLU A 359 6.37 -13.57 -31.78
CA GLU A 359 5.84 -14.90 -32.09
C GLU A 359 4.31 -14.94 -32.16
N GLN A 360 3.65 -13.81 -31.89
CA GLN A 360 2.19 -13.69 -31.85
C GLN A 360 1.54 -14.73 -30.92
N ALA A 361 2.18 -14.97 -29.76
CA ALA A 361 1.68 -15.85 -28.73
C ALA A 361 0.28 -15.42 -28.24
N GLU A 362 -0.38 -16.27 -27.49
CA GLU A 362 -1.69 -15.97 -26.93
C GLU A 362 -1.64 -14.71 -26.03
N PRO A 363 -2.66 -13.84 -26.09
CA PRO A 363 -2.69 -12.60 -25.31
C PRO A 363 -2.44 -12.79 -23.82
N GLN A 364 -2.92 -13.89 -23.26
CA GLN A 364 -2.71 -14.22 -21.84
C GLN A 364 -1.23 -14.46 -21.51
N GLU A 365 -0.51 -15.13 -22.37
CA GLU A 365 0.93 -15.38 -22.21
C GLU A 365 1.74 -14.10 -22.34
N ILE A 366 1.38 -13.23 -23.29
CA ILE A 366 2.01 -11.93 -23.50
C ILE A 366 1.81 -11.03 -22.28
N LEU A 367 0.60 -10.94 -21.75
CA LEU A 367 0.28 -10.16 -20.56
C LEU A 367 1.01 -10.69 -19.31
N ALA A 368 1.05 -12.00 -19.13
CA ALA A 368 1.78 -12.63 -18.04
C ALA A 368 3.29 -12.31 -18.11
N ALA A 369 3.88 -12.40 -19.29
CA ALA A 369 5.29 -12.07 -19.50
C ALA A 369 5.60 -10.59 -19.26
N PHE A 370 4.70 -9.68 -19.67
CA PHE A 370 4.86 -8.26 -19.36
C PHE A 370 4.89 -7.98 -17.87
N SER A 371 4.08 -8.68 -17.09
CA SER A 371 3.99 -8.51 -15.62
C SER A 371 5.21 -9.04 -14.84
N GLU A 372 6.13 -9.76 -15.47
CA GLU A 372 7.31 -10.31 -14.80
C GLU A 372 8.38 -9.25 -14.52
N PHE A 373 8.52 -8.26 -15.39
CA PHE A 373 9.50 -7.18 -15.26
C PHE A 373 8.82 -5.82 -15.28
N GLN A 374 9.30 -4.87 -14.48
CA GLN A 374 8.82 -3.50 -14.48
C GLN A 374 9.91 -2.50 -14.16
N MET A 375 9.99 -1.44 -14.96
CA MET A 375 10.78 -0.25 -14.69
C MET A 375 10.00 0.70 -13.80
N LEU A 376 10.61 1.11 -12.69
CA LEU A 376 10.03 2.02 -11.69
C LEU A 376 10.87 3.29 -11.59
N CYS A 377 10.21 4.44 -11.42
CA CYS A 377 10.89 5.72 -11.24
C CYS A 377 10.18 6.59 -10.20
N ALA A 378 10.85 7.66 -9.77
CA ALA A 378 10.32 8.58 -8.77
C ALA A 378 9.52 9.74 -9.39
N LEU A 379 9.85 10.14 -10.63
CA LEU A 379 9.37 11.37 -11.27
C LEU A 379 8.40 11.06 -12.41
N ARG A 380 7.56 12.04 -12.75
CA ARG A 380 6.68 11.95 -13.93
C ARG A 380 7.35 12.48 -15.18
N GLU A 381 8.08 13.57 -15.06
CA GLU A 381 8.68 14.30 -16.17
C GLU A 381 10.21 14.19 -16.15
N GLY A 382 10.82 14.57 -17.27
CA GLY A 382 12.26 14.57 -17.43
C GLY A 382 12.84 13.20 -17.85
N PRO A 383 14.17 13.13 -18.08
CA PRO A 383 14.83 11.94 -18.61
C PRO A 383 14.77 10.72 -17.68
N PHE A 384 14.60 10.94 -16.37
CA PHE A 384 14.47 9.91 -15.33
C PHE A 384 13.04 9.75 -14.84
N GLY A 385 12.08 10.40 -15.48
CA GLY A 385 10.66 10.31 -15.21
C GLY A 385 9.93 9.38 -16.18
N VAL A 386 8.65 9.13 -15.91
CA VAL A 386 7.79 8.25 -16.72
C VAL A 386 7.81 8.64 -18.19
N ALA A 387 7.62 9.93 -18.50
CA ALA A 387 7.55 10.41 -19.86
C ALA A 387 8.86 10.17 -20.63
N GLY A 388 9.98 10.59 -20.07
CA GLY A 388 11.29 10.44 -20.71
C GLY A 388 11.75 9.00 -20.84
N LEU A 389 11.54 8.17 -19.82
CA LEU A 389 11.89 6.75 -19.84
C LEU A 389 11.05 5.99 -20.87
N ASN A 390 9.74 6.20 -20.92
CA ASN A 390 8.88 5.59 -21.94
C ASN A 390 9.31 5.97 -23.35
N GLU A 391 9.58 7.26 -23.60
CA GLU A 391 10.04 7.73 -24.91
C GLU A 391 11.37 7.08 -25.32
N ARG A 392 12.33 6.98 -24.41
CA ARG A 392 13.63 6.34 -24.68
C ARG A 392 13.52 4.85 -24.97
N VAL A 393 12.68 4.13 -24.21
CA VAL A 393 12.41 2.71 -24.45
C VAL A 393 11.75 2.54 -25.82
N GLU A 394 10.72 3.31 -26.14
CA GLU A 394 10.05 3.25 -27.44
C GLU A 394 10.99 3.59 -28.60
N HIS A 395 11.85 4.61 -28.43
CA HIS A 395 12.84 4.97 -29.43
C HIS A 395 13.84 3.83 -29.69
N ALA A 396 14.37 3.22 -28.64
CA ALA A 396 15.30 2.09 -28.73
C ALA A 396 14.64 0.85 -29.39
N LEU A 397 13.38 0.58 -29.08
CA LEU A 397 12.62 -0.53 -29.68
C LEU A 397 12.34 -0.27 -31.17
N ALA A 398 12.01 0.97 -31.55
CA ALA A 398 11.77 1.37 -32.93
C ALA A 398 13.05 1.30 -33.77
N GLN A 399 14.19 1.78 -33.24
CA GLN A 399 15.50 1.66 -33.91
C GLN A 399 15.89 0.20 -34.17
N ARG A 400 15.55 -0.70 -33.26
CA ARG A 400 15.78 -2.16 -33.40
C ARG A 400 14.70 -2.86 -34.24
N ARG A 401 13.75 -2.11 -34.79
CA ARG A 401 12.62 -2.61 -35.59
C ARG A 401 11.74 -3.63 -34.84
N ILE A 402 11.70 -3.55 -33.51
CA ILE A 402 10.87 -4.42 -32.67
C ILE A 402 9.43 -3.91 -32.64
N ILE A 403 9.26 -2.58 -32.61
CA ILE A 403 7.95 -1.93 -32.70
C ILE A 403 7.89 -1.02 -33.94
N ARG A 404 6.67 -0.80 -34.44
CA ARG A 404 6.40 0.11 -35.58
C ARG A 404 5.62 1.32 -35.05
N ARG A 405 6.35 2.41 -34.75
CA ARG A 405 5.75 3.70 -34.39
C ARG A 405 5.55 4.57 -35.63
N THR A 406 4.44 5.30 -35.66
CA THR A 406 4.21 6.36 -36.63
C THR A 406 4.20 7.71 -35.92
N PRO A 407 4.69 8.80 -36.52
CA PRO A 407 4.67 10.12 -35.90
C PRO A 407 3.27 10.65 -35.57
N LEU A 408 2.25 10.13 -36.26
CA LEU A 408 0.87 10.57 -36.17
C LEU A 408 0.04 9.82 -35.12
N SER A 409 0.57 8.74 -34.54
CA SER A 409 -0.17 7.92 -33.60
C SER A 409 0.72 7.41 -32.47
N ARG A 410 0.22 7.55 -31.24
CA ARG A 410 0.83 6.92 -30.07
C ARG A 410 0.57 5.41 -29.97
N TRP A 411 -0.30 4.88 -30.85
CA TRP A 411 -0.70 3.47 -30.83
C TRP A 411 0.19 2.63 -31.73
N TYR A 412 0.67 1.53 -31.21
CA TYR A 412 1.45 0.52 -31.91
C TYR A 412 1.23 -0.84 -31.24
N GLU A 413 1.41 -1.91 -32.00
CA GLU A 413 1.34 -3.26 -31.45
C GLU A 413 2.45 -3.50 -30.42
N GLY A 414 2.07 -4.04 -29.25
CA GLY A 414 2.97 -4.25 -28.11
C GLY A 414 3.04 -3.07 -27.14
N ARG A 415 2.32 -1.95 -27.39
CA ARG A 415 2.29 -0.84 -26.45
C ARG A 415 1.65 -1.28 -25.13
N PRO A 416 2.40 -1.24 -24.00
CA PRO A 416 1.80 -1.41 -22.69
C PRO A 416 1.06 -0.15 -22.29
N VAL A 417 -0.14 -0.33 -21.74
CA VAL A 417 -1.06 0.77 -21.43
C VAL A 417 -1.49 0.65 -19.98
N MET A 418 -1.36 1.71 -19.20
CA MET A 418 -1.89 1.81 -17.85
C MET A 418 -3.07 2.76 -17.82
N ILE A 419 -4.17 2.32 -17.22
CA ILE A 419 -5.36 3.13 -17.00
C ILE A 419 -5.08 4.14 -15.89
N SER A 420 -5.42 5.40 -16.14
CA SER A 420 -5.21 6.50 -15.19
C SER A 420 -6.50 6.97 -14.52
N ARG A 421 -7.66 6.60 -15.05
CA ARG A 421 -8.98 6.94 -14.51
C ARG A 421 -9.91 5.74 -14.51
N ASN A 422 -10.66 5.55 -13.42
CA ASN A 422 -11.64 4.48 -13.31
C ASN A 422 -12.77 4.62 -14.35
N ASP A 423 -13.14 3.48 -14.95
CA ASP A 423 -14.31 3.33 -15.79
C ASP A 423 -15.09 2.07 -15.39
N SER A 424 -16.15 2.29 -14.61
CA SER A 424 -16.97 1.19 -14.08
C SER A 424 -17.74 0.45 -15.16
N ALA A 425 -18.08 1.11 -16.28
CA ALA A 425 -18.80 0.49 -17.39
C ALA A 425 -17.90 -0.51 -18.13
N LEU A 426 -16.62 -0.19 -18.26
CA LEU A 426 -15.62 -1.09 -18.81
C LEU A 426 -15.08 -2.08 -17.76
N GLY A 427 -15.29 -1.82 -16.46
CA GLY A 427 -14.67 -2.59 -15.39
C GLY A 427 -13.15 -2.39 -15.31
N LEU A 428 -12.67 -1.25 -15.78
CA LEU A 428 -11.26 -0.87 -15.74
C LEU A 428 -11.01 0.17 -14.65
N PHE A 429 -9.93 -0.02 -13.93
CA PHE A 429 -9.58 0.82 -12.78
C PHE A 429 -8.19 1.44 -12.94
N ASN A 430 -7.98 2.55 -12.25
CA ASN A 430 -6.68 3.20 -12.19
C ASN A 430 -5.59 2.21 -11.76
N GLY A 431 -4.54 2.11 -12.57
CA GLY A 431 -3.44 1.17 -12.38
C GLY A 431 -3.57 -0.15 -13.14
N ASP A 432 -4.73 -0.44 -13.75
CA ASP A 432 -4.86 -1.62 -14.62
C ASP A 432 -3.96 -1.50 -15.83
N ILE A 433 -3.27 -2.58 -16.16
CA ILE A 433 -2.33 -2.64 -17.29
C ILE A 433 -2.84 -3.62 -18.33
N GLY A 434 -2.86 -3.13 -19.57
CA GLY A 434 -3.12 -3.93 -20.76
C GLY A 434 -2.01 -3.78 -21.77
N VAL A 435 -2.07 -4.60 -22.82
CA VAL A 435 -1.15 -4.55 -23.96
C VAL A 435 -1.94 -4.45 -25.26
N ALA A 436 -1.53 -3.53 -26.13
CA ALA A 436 -2.13 -3.36 -27.45
C ALA A 436 -1.66 -4.48 -28.38
N LEU A 437 -2.60 -5.26 -28.92
CA LEU A 437 -2.36 -6.37 -29.84
C LEU A 437 -3.35 -6.30 -30.99
N ASP A 438 -2.88 -6.66 -32.19
CA ASP A 438 -3.72 -6.88 -33.39
C ASP A 438 -3.86 -8.38 -33.64
N ARG A 439 -5.08 -8.88 -33.60
CA ARG A 439 -5.42 -10.29 -33.81
C ARG A 439 -6.28 -10.49 -35.07
N GLY A 440 -6.14 -9.59 -36.06
CA GLY A 440 -6.86 -9.62 -37.32
C GLY A 440 -8.06 -8.68 -37.42
N ASP A 441 -8.55 -8.20 -36.27
CA ASP A 441 -9.71 -7.29 -36.17
C ASP A 441 -9.31 -5.83 -35.89
N GLY A 442 -8.05 -5.48 -36.08
CA GLY A 442 -7.46 -4.20 -35.72
C GLY A 442 -6.91 -4.18 -34.30
N LEU A 443 -6.23 -3.09 -33.99
CA LEU A 443 -5.56 -2.92 -32.70
C LEU A 443 -6.55 -2.80 -31.57
N ARG A 444 -6.39 -3.64 -30.55
CA ARG A 444 -7.17 -3.59 -29.28
C ARG A 444 -6.22 -3.71 -28.10
N VAL A 445 -6.58 -3.08 -26.99
CA VAL A 445 -5.84 -3.22 -25.73
C VAL A 445 -6.47 -4.33 -24.91
N TRP A 446 -5.67 -5.34 -24.59
CA TRP A 446 -6.10 -6.53 -23.86
C TRP A 446 -5.76 -6.38 -22.39
N PHE A 447 -6.78 -6.50 -21.52
CA PHE A 447 -6.64 -6.41 -20.09
C PHE A 447 -6.95 -7.76 -19.42
N PRO A 448 -6.14 -8.17 -18.43
CA PRO A 448 -6.49 -9.29 -17.57
C PRO A 448 -7.66 -8.88 -16.65
N MET A 449 -8.65 -9.74 -16.58
CA MET A 449 -9.84 -9.56 -15.75
C MET A 449 -9.91 -10.65 -14.68
N PRO A 450 -10.69 -10.46 -13.60
CA PRO A 450 -10.89 -11.47 -12.57
C PRO A 450 -11.35 -12.81 -13.16
N GLY A 451 -10.90 -13.91 -12.55
CA GLY A 451 -11.22 -15.26 -13.02
C GLY A 451 -10.45 -15.71 -14.27
N GLY A 452 -9.32 -15.06 -14.59
CA GLY A 452 -8.46 -15.43 -15.72
C GLY A 452 -9.03 -15.07 -17.10
N LYS A 453 -10.09 -14.28 -17.15
CA LYS A 453 -10.68 -13.77 -18.39
C LYS A 453 -9.83 -12.63 -18.95
N LEU A 454 -9.93 -12.41 -20.26
CA LEU A 454 -9.32 -11.29 -20.94
C LEU A 454 -10.40 -10.39 -21.54
N LYS A 455 -10.14 -9.08 -21.52
CA LYS A 455 -11.03 -8.09 -22.12
C LYS A 455 -10.30 -7.26 -23.15
N PRO A 456 -10.62 -7.41 -24.45
CA PRO A 456 -10.13 -6.52 -25.50
C PRO A 456 -10.98 -5.26 -25.55
N VAL A 457 -10.34 -4.10 -25.63
CA VAL A 457 -10.98 -2.80 -25.74
C VAL A 457 -10.34 -2.00 -26.86
N VAL A 458 -11.15 -1.43 -27.74
CA VAL A 458 -10.63 -0.55 -28.80
C VAL A 458 -10.03 0.73 -28.17
N PRO A 459 -8.89 1.22 -28.68
CA PRO A 459 -8.19 2.36 -28.11
C PRO A 459 -9.05 3.62 -27.90
N SER A 460 -9.98 3.87 -28.82
CA SER A 460 -10.88 5.04 -28.76
C SER A 460 -11.91 5.00 -27.61
N ARG A 461 -12.14 3.83 -27.03
CA ARG A 461 -13.08 3.66 -25.91
C ARG A 461 -12.39 3.63 -24.54
N LEU A 462 -11.05 3.65 -24.53
CA LEU A 462 -10.32 3.66 -23.27
C LEU A 462 -10.49 4.98 -22.52
N PRO A 463 -10.62 4.93 -21.19
CA PRO A 463 -10.47 6.12 -20.35
C PRO A 463 -9.04 6.67 -20.42
N ASP A 464 -8.76 7.74 -19.68
CA ASP A 464 -7.43 8.31 -19.61
C ASP A 464 -6.39 7.23 -19.32
N ASN A 465 -5.34 7.21 -20.10
CA ASN A 465 -4.31 6.17 -20.06
C ASN A 465 -2.94 6.71 -20.47
N GLU A 466 -1.92 6.01 -20.03
CA GLU A 466 -0.52 6.33 -20.34
C GLU A 466 0.26 5.08 -20.75
N THR A 467 1.38 5.29 -21.44
CA THR A 467 2.32 4.21 -21.78
C THR A 467 2.99 3.68 -20.50
N ALA A 468 3.16 2.38 -20.40
CA ALA A 468 3.55 1.72 -19.15
C ALA A 468 4.86 0.88 -19.23
N TRP A 469 5.81 1.23 -20.10
CA TRP A 469 7.17 0.68 -20.00
C TRP A 469 7.82 1.07 -18.68
N ALA A 470 7.61 2.31 -18.27
CA ALA A 470 7.97 2.82 -16.95
C ALA A 470 6.72 3.31 -16.22
N MET A 471 6.72 3.19 -14.91
CA MET A 471 5.70 3.78 -14.03
C MET A 471 6.36 4.35 -12.78
N THR A 472 5.67 5.26 -12.10
CA THR A 472 6.14 5.72 -10.80
C THR A 472 6.02 4.64 -9.74
N VAL A 473 6.87 4.69 -8.72
CA VAL A 473 6.78 3.81 -7.55
C VAL A 473 5.39 3.92 -6.89
N HIS A 474 4.81 5.11 -6.83
CA HIS A 474 3.45 5.31 -6.32
C HIS A 474 2.40 4.49 -7.09
N LYS A 475 2.48 4.46 -8.41
CA LYS A 475 1.56 3.67 -9.26
C LYS A 475 1.78 2.16 -9.13
N SER A 476 2.94 1.73 -8.68
CA SER A 476 3.26 0.32 -8.45
C SER A 476 2.74 -0.22 -7.12
N GLN A 477 2.24 0.63 -6.23
CA GLN A 477 1.68 0.18 -4.95
C GLN A 477 0.55 -0.82 -5.18
N GLY A 478 0.52 -1.88 -4.37
CA GLY A 478 -0.38 -3.02 -4.56
C GLY A 478 0.06 -4.00 -5.67
N SER A 479 1.17 -3.74 -6.39
CA SER A 479 1.73 -4.63 -7.41
C SER A 479 3.03 -5.26 -6.94
N GLU A 480 3.37 -6.39 -7.54
CA GLU A 480 4.67 -7.04 -7.37
C GLU A 480 5.12 -7.60 -8.72
N PHE A 481 6.44 -7.64 -8.90
CA PHE A 481 7.07 -8.12 -10.14
C PHE A 481 8.16 -9.12 -9.78
N ASP A 482 8.43 -10.08 -10.64
CA ASP A 482 9.56 -11.00 -10.43
C ASP A 482 10.87 -10.24 -10.43
N HIS A 483 11.01 -9.28 -11.36
CA HIS A 483 12.14 -8.37 -11.44
C HIS A 483 11.67 -6.92 -11.49
N ALA A 484 12.06 -6.11 -10.53
CA ALA A 484 11.84 -4.67 -10.51
C ALA A 484 13.15 -3.93 -10.77
N ALA A 485 13.11 -2.92 -11.63
CA ALA A 485 14.23 -2.02 -11.88
C ALA A 485 13.86 -0.62 -11.41
N LEU A 486 14.55 -0.10 -10.39
CA LEU A 486 14.36 1.25 -9.87
C LEU A 486 15.37 2.20 -10.48
N ILE A 487 14.91 3.23 -11.14
CA ILE A 487 15.71 4.31 -11.70
C ILE A 487 15.53 5.56 -10.86
N LEU A 488 16.58 6.02 -10.21
CA LEU A 488 16.58 7.28 -9.48
C LEU A 488 17.02 8.43 -10.40
N PRO A 489 16.56 9.67 -10.15
CA PRO A 489 16.97 10.82 -10.92
C PRO A 489 18.47 11.14 -10.72
N GLY A 490 19.07 11.80 -11.70
CA GLY A 490 20.48 12.19 -11.66
C GLY A 490 20.82 13.26 -10.61
N GLN A 491 19.80 13.92 -10.07
CA GLN A 491 19.90 14.87 -8.98
C GLN A 491 18.83 14.58 -7.94
N PHE A 492 19.16 14.83 -6.67
CA PHE A 492 18.21 14.64 -5.59
C PHE A 492 16.96 15.50 -5.77
N ALA A 493 15.81 14.89 -5.57
CA ALA A 493 14.52 15.56 -5.57
C ALA A 493 13.77 15.21 -4.26
N PRO A 494 12.97 16.12 -3.68
CA PRO A 494 12.28 15.91 -2.39
C PRO A 494 11.36 14.68 -2.34
N VAL A 495 10.87 14.23 -3.49
CA VAL A 495 10.03 13.03 -3.59
C VAL A 495 10.84 11.73 -3.42
N VAL A 496 12.16 11.78 -3.60
CA VAL A 496 13.06 10.63 -3.49
C VAL A 496 13.42 10.41 -2.03
N THR A 497 12.53 9.75 -1.33
CA THR A 497 12.63 9.48 0.11
C THR A 497 12.97 8.02 0.39
N ARG A 498 13.31 7.75 1.66
CA ARG A 498 13.50 6.39 2.17
C ARG A 498 12.29 5.50 1.89
N GLU A 499 11.10 6.00 2.12
CA GLU A 499 9.85 5.28 1.91
C GLU A 499 9.62 4.95 0.44
N LEU A 500 10.00 5.85 -0.48
CA LEU A 500 9.94 5.57 -1.92
C LEU A 500 10.90 4.44 -2.29
N VAL A 501 12.15 4.50 -1.85
CA VAL A 501 13.17 3.47 -2.12
C VAL A 501 12.74 2.12 -1.54
N TYR A 502 12.30 2.10 -0.29
CA TYR A 502 11.78 0.88 0.36
C TYR A 502 10.59 0.28 -0.41
N THR A 503 9.63 1.11 -0.79
CA THR A 503 8.46 0.64 -1.55
C THR A 503 8.88 0.02 -2.87
N ALA A 504 9.81 0.64 -3.60
CA ALA A 504 10.32 0.09 -4.85
C ALA A 504 11.04 -1.25 -4.67
N ILE A 505 11.91 -1.35 -3.66
CA ILE A 505 12.63 -2.60 -3.32
C ILE A 505 11.62 -3.73 -3.07
N THR A 506 10.57 -3.43 -2.33
CA THR A 506 9.56 -4.42 -1.93
C THR A 506 8.58 -4.79 -3.04
N ARG A 507 8.67 -4.14 -4.22
CA ARG A 507 7.94 -4.59 -5.43
C ARG A 507 8.61 -5.80 -6.08
N ALA A 508 9.89 -6.03 -5.82
CA ALA A 508 10.63 -7.16 -6.36
C ALA A 508 10.36 -8.45 -5.57
N ARG A 509 9.99 -9.51 -6.26
CA ARG A 509 9.86 -10.86 -5.66
C ARG A 509 11.16 -11.64 -5.68
N ARG A 510 11.91 -11.57 -6.79
CA ARG A 510 13.07 -12.41 -7.07
C ARG A 510 14.32 -11.62 -7.38
N ARG A 511 14.20 -10.48 -8.05
CA ARG A 511 15.34 -9.68 -8.47
C ARG A 511 15.04 -8.18 -8.42
N LEU A 512 16.01 -7.44 -7.92
CA LEU A 512 16.01 -5.98 -7.91
C LEU A 512 17.26 -5.48 -8.66
N SER A 513 17.05 -4.57 -9.62
CA SER A 513 18.11 -3.76 -10.21
C SER A 513 17.89 -2.31 -9.81
N LEU A 514 18.91 -1.68 -9.23
CA LEU A 514 18.90 -0.28 -8.83
C LEU A 514 19.87 0.50 -9.71
N TYR A 515 19.38 1.59 -10.30
CA TYR A 515 20.17 2.51 -11.14
C TYR A 515 20.16 3.88 -10.47
N ALA A 516 21.30 4.30 -9.94
CA ALA A 516 21.39 5.54 -9.20
C ALA A 516 22.80 6.12 -9.19
N ASP A 517 22.91 7.45 -9.10
CA ASP A 517 24.07 8.11 -8.58
C ASP A 517 24.19 7.79 -7.08
N GLU A 518 25.42 7.52 -6.62
CA GLU A 518 25.67 7.09 -5.24
C GLU A 518 25.20 8.12 -4.21
N ARG A 519 25.45 9.41 -4.46
CA ARG A 519 25.06 10.49 -3.56
C ARG A 519 23.54 10.65 -3.49
N VAL A 520 22.88 10.50 -4.64
CA VAL A 520 21.39 10.56 -4.69
C VAL A 520 20.80 9.41 -3.88
N LEU A 521 21.34 8.19 -4.00
CA LEU A 521 20.89 7.04 -3.22
C LEU A 521 21.11 7.25 -1.72
N GLU A 522 22.28 7.73 -1.31
CA GLU A 522 22.57 8.04 0.10
C GLU A 522 21.60 9.06 0.67
N MET A 523 21.36 10.16 -0.07
CA MET A 523 20.41 11.19 0.33
C MET A 523 18.98 10.64 0.42
N ALA A 524 18.57 9.81 -0.53
CA ALA A 524 17.26 9.18 -0.54
C ALA A 524 17.05 8.31 0.72
N ILE A 525 18.00 7.44 1.05
CA ILE A 525 17.94 6.57 2.23
C ILE A 525 17.93 7.38 3.53
N ALA A 526 18.66 8.48 3.58
CA ALA A 526 18.73 9.37 4.76
C ALA A 526 17.47 10.25 4.92
N THR A 527 16.72 10.49 3.86
CA THR A 527 15.58 11.42 3.86
C THR A 527 14.29 10.68 4.14
N ARG A 528 13.67 10.99 5.27
CA ARG A 528 12.32 10.52 5.59
C ARG A 528 11.28 11.46 5.01
N THR A 529 10.12 10.90 4.67
CA THR A 529 8.97 11.72 4.30
C THR A 529 8.55 12.57 5.50
N GLU A 530 8.54 13.90 5.33
CA GLU A 530 8.00 14.79 6.36
C GLU A 530 6.48 14.62 6.44
N ARG A 531 6.02 14.20 7.60
CA ARG A 531 4.60 14.08 7.91
C ARG A 531 4.15 15.32 8.66
N ARG A 532 3.27 16.10 8.06
CA ARG A 532 2.70 17.31 8.66
C ARG A 532 1.32 17.04 9.26
N SER A 533 1.12 15.85 9.82
CA SER A 533 -0.10 15.45 10.51
C SER A 533 -0.03 15.83 11.98
N GLY A 534 -1.17 16.19 12.59
CA GLY A 534 -1.33 16.35 14.03
C GLY A 534 -1.89 15.11 14.72
N LEU A 535 -2.16 14.03 13.96
CA LEU A 535 -2.85 12.86 14.49
C LEU A 535 -2.11 12.18 15.64
N MET A 536 -0.78 12.07 15.55
CA MET A 536 0.02 11.48 16.63
C MET A 536 -0.13 12.25 17.93
N ALA A 537 -0.10 13.58 17.86
CA ALA A 537 -0.25 14.44 19.05
C ALA A 537 -1.62 14.29 19.75
N CYS A 538 -2.60 13.69 19.10
CA CYS A 538 -3.88 13.37 19.75
C CYS A 538 -3.77 12.19 20.72
N PHE A 539 -2.69 11.41 20.67
CA PHE A 539 -2.45 10.23 21.51
C PHE A 539 -1.28 10.39 22.47
N GLU A 540 -0.52 11.46 22.33
CA GLU A 540 0.54 11.90 23.26
C GLU A 540 -0.04 12.83 24.33
#